data_9faab588c88db055f94a9d843c2ab9da
#
_entry.id   9faab588c88db055f94a9d843c2ab9da
#
_cell.length_a   1.000
_cell.length_b   1.000
_cell.length_c   1.000
_cell.angle_alpha   90.00
_cell.angle_beta   90.00
_cell.angle_gamma   90.00
#
_symmetry.space_group_name_H-M   'P 1'
#
loop_
_entity.id
_entity.type
_entity.pdbx_description
1 polymer ?
#
loop_
_entity_poly.entity_id
_entity_poly.type
_entity_poly.pdbx_seq_one_letter_code
_entity_poly.pdbx_strand_id
1 'polypeptide(L)'
;MTFYYDKVYLNNTSTVCGPYEKNGPLKNYFDKTYNDLYFGEKSWEKAEIKLVKDAIVLVLRKSGYLKNEIELVVGGDLLNQITASTYGTCGVGKSFIGVYGACSSIVLSMIIASNFIDSKKIKNALCIVSSHNMSSEKQFRYPTEYGAPRPDSATFTSTGSAACVLSNEKSDIRVESATLGRIIDFEQNDVNDMGRVMAPSAIDTLKRHFEDTGRDTDYYDLIITGDLGIYGKEIVRDYLKEVHDIKLTDNYNDCGVMLYDLKKQKEVKAGGSGPVCSALVVFSYIYQLMQEKKLKRVLFLATGALFSPILFYQKENINSICHAISLEAE
;
A
#
# COMPACT_ATOMS: atom_id res chain seq x y z
N MET A 1 3.87 5.89 -18.45
CA MET A 1 5.35 5.92 -18.35
C MET A 1 5.75 4.76 -17.48
N THR A 2 6.43 3.77 -18.08
CA THR A 2 6.92 2.56 -17.42
C THR A 2 8.44 2.57 -17.41
N PHE A 3 9.02 2.22 -16.26
CA PHE A 3 10.45 2.08 -16.03
C PHE A 3 10.80 0.61 -15.95
N TYR A 4 11.97 0.22 -16.47
CA TYR A 4 12.56 -1.09 -16.25
C TYR A 4 13.83 -0.93 -15.43
N TYR A 5 14.08 -1.87 -14.52
CA TYR A 5 15.21 -1.82 -13.60
C TYR A 5 16.16 -2.98 -13.86
N ASP A 6 17.47 -2.68 -13.90
CA ASP A 6 18.50 -3.70 -14.12
C ASP A 6 18.86 -4.42 -12.81
N LYS A 7 19.20 -3.67 -11.76
CA LYS A 7 19.70 -4.20 -10.49
C LYS A 7 19.01 -3.56 -9.29
N VAL A 8 17.73 -3.84 -9.15
CA VAL A 8 16.96 -3.42 -7.97
C VAL A 8 16.28 -4.64 -7.38
N TYR A 9 16.55 -4.91 -6.11
CA TYR A 9 16.07 -6.09 -5.40
C TYR A 9 15.33 -5.73 -4.12
N LEU A 10 14.30 -6.51 -3.80
CA LEU A 10 13.58 -6.45 -2.54
C LEU A 10 14.28 -7.39 -1.54
N ASN A 11 15.15 -6.85 -0.71
CA ASN A 11 15.99 -7.66 0.18
C ASN A 11 15.24 -8.22 1.37
N ASN A 12 14.36 -7.45 1.96
CA ASN A 12 13.48 -7.95 3.02
C ASN A 12 12.31 -7.01 3.28
N THR A 13 11.32 -7.51 4.01
CA THR A 13 10.11 -6.79 4.40
C THR A 13 9.81 -6.95 5.87
N SER A 14 8.99 -6.07 6.43
CA SER A 14 8.44 -6.21 7.77
C SER A 14 7.01 -5.71 7.85
N THR A 15 6.25 -6.30 8.77
CA THR A 15 4.85 -5.99 9.00
C THR A 15 4.53 -5.95 10.48
N VAL A 16 3.89 -4.86 10.92
CA VAL A 16 3.40 -4.69 12.29
C VAL A 16 1.95 -4.24 12.20
N CYS A 17 1.03 -4.89 12.91
CA CYS A 17 -0.38 -4.56 12.78
C CYS A 17 -1.15 -4.55 14.10
N GLY A 18 -2.34 -3.97 14.02
CA GLY A 18 -3.29 -3.83 15.11
C GLY A 18 -4.19 -5.06 15.33
N PRO A 19 -5.17 -4.94 16.25
CA PRO A 19 -6.00 -6.06 16.66
C PRO A 19 -6.95 -6.56 15.57
N TYR A 20 -7.43 -5.70 14.67
CA TYR A 20 -8.35 -6.10 13.61
C TYR A 20 -7.63 -6.95 12.56
N GLU A 21 -6.48 -6.54 12.11
CA GLU A 21 -5.62 -7.24 11.15
C GLU A 21 -5.12 -8.56 11.73
N LYS A 22 -4.73 -8.53 13.01
CA LYS A 22 -4.34 -9.73 13.77
C LYS A 22 -5.42 -10.82 13.77
N ASN A 23 -6.69 -10.45 13.75
CA ASN A 23 -7.83 -11.37 13.75
C ASN A 23 -8.31 -11.74 12.34
N GLY A 24 -7.66 -11.22 11.31
CA GLY A 24 -7.93 -11.55 9.92
C GLY A 24 -7.35 -12.89 9.45
N PRO A 25 -7.61 -13.26 8.19
CA PRO A 25 -7.12 -14.54 7.63
C PRO A 25 -5.59 -14.61 7.53
N LEU A 26 -4.89 -13.48 7.48
CA LEU A 26 -3.43 -13.42 7.33
C LEU A 26 -2.68 -13.33 8.68
N LYS A 27 -3.34 -13.57 9.79
CA LYS A 27 -2.80 -13.41 11.15
C LYS A 27 -1.45 -14.08 11.42
N ASN A 28 -1.16 -15.20 10.77
CA ASN A 28 0.06 -15.98 10.98
C ASN A 28 1.26 -15.50 10.15
N TYR A 29 1.05 -14.52 9.27
CA TYR A 29 2.08 -14.01 8.36
C TYR A 29 2.72 -12.70 8.84
N PHE A 30 2.13 -12.02 9.82
CA PHE A 30 2.67 -10.76 10.33
C PHE A 30 3.85 -10.97 11.29
N ASP A 31 4.86 -10.12 11.18
CA ASP A 31 6.06 -10.19 12.04
C ASP A 31 5.75 -9.80 13.48
N LYS A 32 4.84 -8.86 13.68
CA LYS A 32 4.42 -8.39 15.02
C LYS A 32 2.97 -7.93 15.01
N THR A 33 2.25 -8.30 16.06
CA THR A 33 0.84 -7.90 16.23
C THR A 33 0.60 -7.32 17.61
N TYR A 34 -0.40 -6.45 17.72
CA TYR A 34 -0.84 -5.85 18.97
C TYR A 34 -2.27 -6.25 19.32
N ASN A 35 -2.66 -6.13 20.61
CA ASN A 35 -3.97 -6.54 21.11
C ASN A 35 -4.94 -5.36 21.28
N ASP A 36 -4.45 -4.13 21.27
CA ASP A 36 -5.23 -2.90 21.44
C ASP A 36 -4.78 -1.85 20.42
N LEU A 37 -5.47 -0.71 20.34
CA LEU A 37 -5.17 0.35 19.38
C LEU A 37 -4.20 1.42 19.93
N TYR A 38 -3.83 1.36 21.19
CA TYR A 38 -2.90 2.32 21.80
C TYR A 38 -1.44 1.85 21.81
N PHE A 39 -1.22 0.51 21.78
CA PHE A 39 0.12 -0.10 21.79
C PHE A 39 0.98 0.35 22.98
N GLY A 40 0.32 0.68 24.10
CA GLY A 40 0.97 1.25 25.29
C GLY A 40 1.26 2.75 25.22
N GLU A 41 0.83 3.45 24.17
CA GLU A 41 0.99 4.89 24.00
C GLU A 41 -0.24 5.68 24.52
N LYS A 42 -0.09 7.02 24.63
CA LYS A 42 -1.12 7.90 25.21
C LYS A 42 -2.07 8.50 24.17
N SER A 43 -1.80 8.35 22.88
CA SER A 43 -2.64 8.82 21.78
C SER A 43 -2.46 7.95 20.54
N TRP A 44 -3.42 7.98 19.64
CA TRP A 44 -3.42 7.19 18.42
C TRP A 44 -2.29 7.60 17.45
N GLU A 45 -1.98 8.90 17.40
CA GLU A 45 -0.85 9.41 16.61
C GLU A 45 0.49 8.88 17.14
N LYS A 46 0.68 8.83 18.47
CA LYS A 46 1.86 8.22 19.09
C LYS A 46 1.91 6.70 18.87
N ALA A 47 0.75 6.06 18.90
CA ALA A 47 0.62 4.64 18.59
C ALA A 47 1.05 4.36 17.15
N GLU A 48 0.63 5.17 16.17
CA GLU A 48 1.06 5.04 14.78
C GLU A 48 2.57 5.28 14.61
N ILE A 49 3.13 6.30 15.25
CA ILE A 49 4.60 6.54 15.27
C ILE A 49 5.35 5.32 15.83
N LYS A 50 4.81 4.66 16.85
CA LYS A 50 5.40 3.43 17.41
C LYS A 50 5.38 2.28 16.41
N LEU A 51 4.30 2.09 15.68
CA LEU A 51 4.23 1.08 14.61
C LEU A 51 5.32 1.30 13.57
N VAL A 52 5.55 2.54 13.14
CA VAL A 52 6.63 2.89 12.21
C VAL A 52 8.00 2.50 12.78
N LYS A 53 8.28 2.86 14.02
CA LYS A 53 9.54 2.50 14.71
C LYS A 53 9.74 0.98 14.81
N ASP A 54 8.70 0.25 15.15
CA ASP A 54 8.75 -1.22 15.25
C ASP A 54 9.01 -1.87 13.88
N ALA A 55 8.34 -1.40 12.81
CA ALA A 55 8.56 -1.90 11.46
C ALA A 55 10.00 -1.66 10.98
N ILE A 56 10.57 -0.47 11.27
CA ILE A 56 11.97 -0.17 10.95
C ILE A 56 12.93 -1.13 11.66
N VAL A 57 12.74 -1.34 12.95
CA VAL A 57 13.61 -2.25 13.74
C VAL A 57 13.53 -3.67 13.17
N LEU A 58 12.34 -4.13 12.81
CA LEU A 58 12.13 -5.47 12.28
C LEU A 58 12.76 -5.65 10.90
N VAL A 59 12.52 -4.73 9.97
CA VAL A 59 13.07 -4.87 8.61
C VAL A 59 14.59 -4.78 8.58
N LEU A 60 15.19 -3.88 9.37
CA LEU A 60 16.65 -3.79 9.48
C LEU A 60 17.25 -5.08 10.06
N ARG A 61 16.64 -5.64 11.11
CA ARG A 61 17.08 -6.91 11.68
C ARG A 61 16.97 -8.06 10.67
N LYS A 62 15.88 -8.13 9.91
CA LYS A 62 15.64 -9.20 8.93
C LYS A 62 16.52 -9.07 7.69
N SER A 63 16.79 -7.87 7.24
CA SER A 63 17.66 -7.61 6.08
C SER A 63 19.16 -7.62 6.40
N GLY A 64 19.52 -7.58 7.69
CA GLY A 64 20.92 -7.52 8.13
C GLY A 64 21.54 -6.12 8.04
N TYR A 65 20.83 -5.13 7.54
CA TYR A 65 21.35 -3.74 7.45
C TYR A 65 21.35 -3.05 8.80
N LEU A 66 22.42 -2.33 9.09
CA LEU A 66 22.48 -1.38 10.19
C LEU A 66 21.85 -0.04 9.78
N LYS A 67 21.37 0.73 10.75
CA LYS A 67 20.77 2.06 10.48
C LYS A 67 21.71 3.01 9.70
N ASN A 68 23.00 2.95 9.99
CA ASN A 68 24.00 3.78 9.34
C ASN A 68 24.34 3.34 7.91
N GLU A 69 23.95 2.16 7.49
CA GLU A 69 24.15 1.64 6.14
C GLU A 69 23.00 2.00 5.19
N ILE A 70 21.81 2.36 5.72
CA ILE A 70 20.72 2.90 4.91
C ILE A 70 21.14 4.27 4.37
N GLU A 71 20.96 4.49 3.06
CA GLU A 71 21.35 5.75 2.42
C GLU A 71 20.18 6.71 2.22
N LEU A 72 18.96 6.16 2.03
CA LEU A 72 17.75 6.95 1.83
C LEU A 72 16.57 6.30 2.55
N VAL A 73 15.69 7.11 3.13
CA VAL A 73 14.37 6.69 3.61
C VAL A 73 13.30 7.37 2.76
N VAL A 74 12.36 6.58 2.25
CA VAL A 74 11.18 7.08 1.52
C VAL A 74 9.94 6.56 2.20
N GLY A 75 9.00 7.45 2.54
CA GLY A 75 7.82 6.99 3.24
C GLY A 75 6.70 8.01 3.37
N GLY A 76 5.55 7.53 3.78
CA GLY A 76 4.36 8.35 3.97
C GLY A 76 3.29 7.67 4.80
N ASP A 77 2.35 8.47 5.23
CA ASP A 77 1.16 8.06 5.96
C ASP A 77 -0.02 8.98 5.61
N LEU A 78 -1.15 8.85 6.30
CA LEU A 78 -2.36 9.63 6.01
C LEU A 78 -2.44 10.94 6.81
N LEU A 79 -1.62 11.11 7.83
CA LEU A 79 -1.72 12.26 8.71
C LEU A 79 -1.15 13.51 8.06
N ASN A 80 -1.67 14.66 8.46
CA ASN A 80 -1.17 15.94 8.01
C ASN A 80 0.35 16.04 8.25
N GLN A 81 1.11 16.54 7.25
CA GLN A 81 2.58 16.58 7.25
C GLN A 81 3.25 15.19 7.39
N ILE A 82 2.52 14.11 7.03
CA ILE A 82 3.01 12.74 7.18
C ILE A 82 3.68 12.51 8.55
N THR A 83 2.94 12.88 9.59
CA THR A 83 3.46 12.97 10.97
C THR A 83 4.01 11.64 11.47
N ALA A 84 3.31 10.53 11.22
CA ALA A 84 3.78 9.23 11.71
C ALA A 84 5.12 8.84 11.08
N SER A 85 5.27 9.09 9.78
CA SER A 85 6.51 8.80 9.04
C SER A 85 7.65 9.70 9.49
N THR A 86 7.45 11.01 9.60
CA THR A 86 8.52 11.95 9.98
C THR A 86 9.05 11.69 11.39
N TYR A 87 8.16 11.51 12.37
CA TYR A 87 8.57 11.22 13.75
C TYR A 87 9.08 9.79 13.93
N GLY A 88 8.51 8.83 13.20
CA GLY A 88 8.90 7.43 13.27
C GLY A 88 10.29 7.16 12.69
N THR A 89 10.63 7.81 11.58
CA THR A 89 11.90 7.64 10.86
C THR A 89 13.04 8.50 11.39
N CYS A 90 12.75 9.53 12.21
CA CYS A 90 13.76 10.46 12.75
C CYS A 90 14.96 9.73 13.37
N GLY A 91 14.74 8.63 14.08
CA GLY A 91 15.79 7.82 14.72
C GLY A 91 16.68 7.02 13.75
N VAL A 92 16.37 7.01 12.44
CA VAL A 92 17.26 6.43 11.42
C VAL A 92 18.41 7.38 11.08
N GLY A 93 18.18 8.69 11.15
CA GLY A 93 19.22 9.72 10.95
C GLY A 93 19.73 9.80 9.52
N LYS A 94 18.85 9.58 8.52
CA LYS A 94 19.19 9.56 7.09
C LYS A 94 18.34 10.55 6.30
N SER A 95 18.76 10.83 5.06
CA SER A 95 17.96 11.63 4.13
C SER A 95 16.57 11.02 3.99
N PHE A 96 15.54 11.86 3.97
CA PHE A 96 14.15 11.45 3.94
C PHE A 96 13.41 12.12 2.78
N ILE A 97 12.70 11.32 2.00
CA ILE A 97 11.72 11.78 1.01
C ILE A 97 10.33 11.40 1.53
N GLY A 98 9.55 12.41 1.90
CA GLY A 98 8.15 12.23 2.26
C GLY A 98 7.26 12.13 1.02
N VAL A 99 6.38 11.14 0.99
CA VAL A 99 5.35 10.98 -0.03
C VAL A 99 3.96 11.09 0.59
N TYR A 100 3.06 11.81 -0.08
CA TYR A 100 1.69 12.00 0.39
C TYR A 100 0.70 11.62 -0.71
N GLY A 101 0.77 10.35 -1.12
CA GLY A 101 -0.05 9.74 -2.18
C GLY A 101 -1.22 8.91 -1.65
N ALA A 102 -1.71 9.21 -0.44
CA ALA A 102 -2.74 8.41 0.23
C ALA A 102 -2.35 6.91 0.26
N CYS A 103 -3.28 6.01 -0.06
CA CYS A 103 -3.03 4.56 -0.02
C CYS A 103 -1.99 4.09 -1.05
N SER A 104 -1.68 4.88 -2.10
CA SER A 104 -0.67 4.54 -3.11
C SER A 104 0.78 4.73 -2.64
N SER A 105 1.00 5.29 -1.46
CA SER A 105 2.31 5.76 -0.97
C SER A 105 3.38 4.67 -0.94
N ILE A 106 3.04 3.39 -0.71
CA ILE A 106 4.05 2.32 -0.66
C ILE A 106 4.68 2.06 -2.03
N VAL A 107 3.88 1.89 -3.09
CA VAL A 107 4.42 1.67 -4.43
C VAL A 107 5.13 2.92 -4.94
N LEU A 108 4.60 4.12 -4.64
CA LEU A 108 5.30 5.37 -4.95
C LEU A 108 6.67 5.44 -4.27
N SER A 109 6.77 5.06 -2.99
CA SER A 109 8.05 4.99 -2.26
C SER A 109 9.01 4.02 -2.91
N MET A 110 8.54 2.83 -3.29
CA MET A 110 9.36 1.82 -3.96
C MET A 110 9.83 2.30 -5.34
N ILE A 111 8.99 2.98 -6.13
CA ILE A 111 9.36 3.56 -7.43
C ILE A 111 10.47 4.61 -7.27
N ILE A 112 10.31 5.54 -6.32
CA ILE A 112 11.32 6.57 -6.06
C ILE A 112 12.64 5.93 -5.67
N ALA A 113 12.63 5.02 -4.69
CA ALA A 113 13.82 4.32 -4.25
C ALA A 113 14.49 3.53 -5.39
N SER A 114 13.69 2.79 -6.19
CA SER A 114 14.19 2.03 -7.32
C SER A 114 14.90 2.91 -8.37
N ASN A 115 14.34 4.07 -8.68
CA ASN A 115 14.96 5.01 -9.62
C ASN A 115 16.30 5.56 -9.10
N PHE A 116 16.42 5.85 -7.80
CA PHE A 116 17.69 6.28 -7.21
C PHE A 116 18.74 5.15 -7.21
N ILE A 117 18.32 3.91 -6.93
CA ILE A 117 19.20 2.74 -6.93
C ILE A 117 19.67 2.42 -8.35
N ASP A 118 18.74 2.32 -9.30
CA ASP A 118 19.03 1.98 -10.69
C ASP A 118 19.92 3.04 -11.38
N SER A 119 19.70 4.32 -11.07
CA SER A 119 20.59 5.40 -11.51
C SER A 119 21.93 5.45 -10.77
N LYS A 120 22.21 4.49 -9.88
CA LYS A 120 23.46 4.35 -9.10
C LYS A 120 23.78 5.57 -8.22
N LYS A 121 22.77 6.34 -7.81
CA LYS A 121 22.92 7.46 -6.87
C LYS A 121 23.01 7.00 -5.42
N ILE A 122 22.35 5.89 -5.10
CA ILE A 122 22.40 5.20 -3.82
C ILE A 122 22.49 3.68 -4.06
N LYS A 123 22.91 2.94 -3.05
CA LYS A 123 22.97 1.47 -3.08
C LYS A 123 21.73 0.83 -2.50
N ASN A 124 21.12 1.47 -1.50
CA ASN A 124 19.96 0.93 -0.82
C ASN A 124 19.04 2.05 -0.30
N ALA A 125 17.79 1.69 -0.07
CA ALA A 125 16.79 2.55 0.53
C ALA A 125 15.82 1.75 1.41
N LEU A 126 15.33 2.41 2.46
CA LEU A 126 14.23 1.95 3.30
C LEU A 126 12.93 2.62 2.83
N CYS A 127 11.96 1.82 2.39
CA CYS A 127 10.60 2.27 2.09
C CYS A 127 9.68 1.90 3.25
N ILE A 128 8.83 2.84 3.69
CA ILE A 128 7.96 2.64 4.84
C ILE A 128 6.64 3.37 4.70
N VAL A 129 5.56 2.73 5.13
CA VAL A 129 4.23 3.34 5.24
C VAL A 129 3.56 2.93 6.54
N SER A 130 2.62 3.75 6.98
CA SER A 130 1.72 3.44 8.09
C SER A 130 0.32 4.00 7.84
N SER A 131 -0.63 3.47 8.55
CA SER A 131 -1.91 4.09 8.86
C SER A 131 -2.43 3.54 10.18
N HIS A 132 -3.32 4.30 10.81
CA HIS A 132 -3.99 3.90 12.02
C HIS A 132 -5.46 4.31 11.92
N ASN A 133 -6.38 3.36 12.09
CA ASN A 133 -7.81 3.62 11.90
C ASN A 133 -8.26 4.88 12.63
N MET A 134 -8.02 4.95 13.94
CA MET A 134 -8.55 6.04 14.77
C MET A 134 -7.91 7.40 14.48
N SER A 135 -6.60 7.48 14.20
CA SER A 135 -5.95 8.74 13.84
C SER A 135 -6.46 9.27 12.50
N SER A 136 -6.66 8.37 11.53
CA SER A 136 -7.22 8.70 10.21
C SER A 136 -8.68 9.13 10.30
N GLU A 137 -9.52 8.43 11.07
CA GLU A 137 -10.91 8.82 11.31
C GLU A 137 -10.99 10.21 11.94
N LYS A 138 -10.16 10.47 12.95
CA LYS A 138 -10.08 11.79 13.59
C LYS A 138 -9.69 12.90 12.61
N GLN A 139 -8.80 12.64 11.66
CA GLN A 139 -8.36 13.64 10.70
C GLN A 139 -9.35 13.89 9.57
N PHE A 140 -9.98 12.83 9.05
CA PHE A 140 -10.78 12.91 7.83
C PHE A 140 -12.28 12.90 8.06
N ARG A 141 -12.74 12.38 9.19
CA ARG A 141 -14.18 12.19 9.52
C ARG A 141 -14.56 12.77 10.86
N TYR A 142 -13.94 13.86 11.26
CA TYR A 142 -14.26 14.56 12.51
C TYR A 142 -15.64 15.26 12.43
N PRO A 143 -16.47 15.27 13.48
CA PRO A 143 -16.24 14.61 14.77
C PRO A 143 -16.52 13.08 14.72
N THR A 144 -15.56 12.29 15.21
CA THR A 144 -15.66 10.82 15.22
C THR A 144 -16.77 10.31 16.14
N GLU A 145 -17.11 11.10 17.16
CA GLU A 145 -18.14 10.79 18.13
C GLU A 145 -19.56 10.84 17.55
N TYR A 146 -19.75 11.42 16.37
CA TYR A 146 -21.05 11.49 15.73
C TYR A 146 -21.62 10.11 15.37
N GLY A 147 -20.74 9.11 15.15
CA GLY A 147 -21.11 7.69 15.06
C GLY A 147 -22.10 7.34 13.95
N ALA A 148 -22.13 8.08 12.85
CA ALA A 148 -23.04 7.80 11.73
C ALA A 148 -22.81 6.39 11.19
N PRO A 149 -23.87 5.60 10.88
CA PRO A 149 -23.73 4.31 10.24
C PRO A 149 -22.98 4.43 8.91
N ARG A 150 -22.01 3.54 8.66
CA ARG A 150 -21.31 3.47 7.39
C ARG A 150 -22.10 2.62 6.41
N PRO A 151 -22.23 3.01 5.13
CA PRO A 151 -22.79 2.16 4.09
C PRO A 151 -21.91 0.93 3.84
N ASP A 152 -22.48 -0.06 3.17
CA ASP A 152 -21.77 -1.30 2.87
C ASP A 152 -20.62 -1.12 1.85
N SER A 153 -20.64 -0.02 1.07
CA SER A 153 -19.54 0.38 0.17
C SER A 153 -18.32 0.94 0.90
N ALA A 154 -18.46 1.36 2.17
CA ALA A 154 -17.36 1.95 2.92
C ALA A 154 -16.22 0.96 3.16
N THR A 155 -14.99 1.46 3.11
CA THR A 155 -13.79 0.71 3.48
C THR A 155 -13.33 1.07 4.90
N PHE A 156 -12.52 0.20 5.50
CA PHE A 156 -12.00 0.31 6.85
C PHE A 156 -10.50 0.62 6.80
N THR A 157 -10.07 1.76 7.34
CA THR A 157 -8.65 2.09 7.38
C THR A 157 -7.90 1.09 8.26
N SER A 158 -6.94 0.39 7.68
CA SER A 158 -6.12 -0.61 8.36
C SER A 158 -5.15 0.05 9.35
N THR A 159 -4.87 -0.64 10.43
CA THR A 159 -3.96 -0.17 11.49
C THR A 159 -2.68 -0.98 11.46
N GLY A 160 -1.56 -0.33 11.12
CA GLY A 160 -0.27 -1.00 11.07
C GLY A 160 0.83 -0.11 10.50
N SER A 161 1.98 -0.71 10.34
CA SER A 161 3.11 -0.18 9.56
C SER A 161 3.81 -1.32 8.85
N ALA A 162 4.29 -1.06 7.65
CA ALA A 162 5.03 -2.02 6.87
C ALA A 162 6.22 -1.33 6.19
N ALA A 163 7.35 -2.02 6.16
CA ALA A 163 8.57 -1.51 5.58
C ALA A 163 9.26 -2.54 4.70
N CYS A 164 10.04 -2.07 3.74
CA CYS A 164 10.94 -2.90 2.97
C CYS A 164 12.30 -2.23 2.76
N VAL A 165 13.33 -3.03 2.54
CA VAL A 165 14.64 -2.56 2.07
C VAL A 165 14.77 -2.95 0.60
N LEU A 166 15.04 -1.95 -0.24
CA LEU A 166 15.45 -2.14 -1.63
C LEU A 166 16.95 -1.88 -1.75
N SER A 167 17.65 -2.65 -2.56
CA SER A 167 19.06 -2.42 -2.84
C SER A 167 19.49 -2.92 -4.22
N ASN A 168 20.73 -2.60 -4.60
CA ASN A 168 21.38 -3.19 -5.77
C ASN A 168 22.07 -4.53 -5.47
N GLU A 169 22.00 -5.02 -4.24
CA GLU A 169 22.50 -6.34 -3.86
C GLU A 169 21.48 -7.41 -4.21
N LYS A 170 21.93 -8.48 -4.87
CA LYS A 170 21.06 -9.55 -5.33
C LYS A 170 20.32 -10.22 -4.16
N SER A 171 19.02 -10.39 -4.31
CA SER A 171 18.17 -11.20 -3.43
C SER A 171 17.19 -12.04 -4.26
N ASP A 172 16.35 -12.83 -3.58
CA ASP A 172 15.42 -13.75 -4.23
C ASP A 172 14.29 -13.06 -5.01
N ILE A 173 14.05 -11.77 -4.78
CA ILE A 173 12.97 -11.03 -5.44
C ILE A 173 13.53 -9.75 -6.07
N ARG A 174 13.38 -9.64 -7.38
CA ARG A 174 13.77 -8.48 -8.17
C ARG A 174 12.58 -7.55 -8.37
N VAL A 175 12.83 -6.25 -8.30
CA VAL A 175 11.93 -5.23 -8.84
C VAL A 175 12.23 -5.12 -10.34
N GLU A 176 11.32 -5.62 -11.17
CA GLU A 176 11.55 -5.76 -12.60
C GLU A 176 11.17 -4.50 -13.37
N SER A 177 9.98 -3.95 -13.07
CA SER A 177 9.48 -2.73 -13.71
C SER A 177 8.50 -2.00 -12.83
N ALA A 178 8.20 -0.75 -13.18
CA ALA A 178 7.16 0.03 -12.51
C ALA A 178 6.47 0.99 -13.47
N THR A 179 5.16 1.18 -13.29
CA THR A 179 4.35 2.14 -14.06
C THR A 179 3.87 3.25 -13.15
N LEU A 180 4.32 4.47 -13.45
CA LEU A 180 3.90 5.66 -12.70
C LEU A 180 2.50 6.08 -13.12
N GLY A 181 1.61 6.23 -12.13
CA GLY A 181 0.22 6.61 -12.30
C GLY A 181 0.01 8.07 -12.71
N ARG A 182 -1.18 8.34 -13.20
CA ARG A 182 -1.69 9.70 -13.46
C ARG A 182 -2.80 10.01 -12.47
N ILE A 183 -3.02 11.29 -12.20
CA ILE A 183 -4.20 11.73 -11.46
C ILE A 183 -5.41 11.58 -12.39
N ILE A 184 -6.44 10.91 -11.88
CA ILE A 184 -7.71 10.69 -12.57
C ILE A 184 -8.82 11.35 -11.76
N ASP A 185 -9.55 12.26 -12.40
CA ASP A 185 -10.84 12.74 -11.95
C ASP A 185 -11.93 12.00 -12.74
N PHE A 186 -12.77 11.28 -12.05
CA PHE A 186 -13.89 10.53 -12.63
C PHE A 186 -15.24 11.05 -12.10
N GLU A 187 -15.27 12.30 -11.70
CA GLU A 187 -16.46 13.01 -11.20
C GLU A 187 -17.14 12.33 -10.00
N GLN A 188 -16.32 11.67 -9.15
CA GLN A 188 -16.79 11.00 -7.96
C GLN A 188 -16.52 11.84 -6.70
N ASN A 189 -17.52 11.93 -5.83
CA ASN A 189 -17.43 12.70 -4.59
C ASN A 189 -18.01 11.97 -3.37
N ASP A 190 -18.30 10.66 -3.48
CA ASP A 190 -18.77 9.88 -2.34
C ASP A 190 -17.59 9.39 -1.48
N VAL A 191 -17.38 10.06 -0.36
CA VAL A 191 -16.34 9.70 0.63
C VAL A 191 -16.54 8.32 1.28
N ASN A 192 -17.73 7.74 1.13
CA ASN A 192 -18.05 6.42 1.67
C ASN A 192 -17.91 5.29 0.64
N ASP A 193 -17.50 5.62 -0.60
CA ASP A 193 -17.24 4.63 -1.65
C ASP A 193 -15.86 4.87 -2.30
N MET A 194 -14.81 4.75 -1.49
CA MET A 194 -13.43 4.98 -1.94
C MET A 194 -12.99 3.95 -2.99
N GLY A 195 -13.56 2.74 -2.98
CA GLY A 195 -13.29 1.75 -4.01
C GLY A 195 -13.72 2.21 -5.39
N ARG A 196 -14.90 2.81 -5.51
CA ARG A 196 -15.41 3.41 -6.74
C ARG A 196 -14.58 4.62 -7.19
N VAL A 197 -14.14 5.45 -6.23
CA VAL A 197 -13.27 6.60 -6.50
C VAL A 197 -11.94 6.16 -7.11
N MET A 198 -11.34 5.07 -6.58
CA MET A 198 -10.00 4.62 -6.97
C MET A 198 -9.97 3.67 -8.19
N ALA A 199 -11.07 3.00 -8.50
CA ALA A 199 -11.12 2.03 -9.60
C ALA A 199 -10.66 2.61 -10.96
N PRO A 200 -11.06 3.84 -11.38
CA PRO A 200 -10.62 4.42 -12.65
C PRO A 200 -9.10 4.59 -12.77
N SER A 201 -8.41 4.97 -11.69
CA SER A 201 -6.95 5.09 -11.71
C SER A 201 -6.24 3.73 -11.78
N ALA A 202 -6.83 2.69 -11.17
CA ALA A 202 -6.32 1.32 -11.32
C ALA A 202 -6.48 0.82 -12.76
N ILE A 203 -7.62 1.07 -13.39
CA ILE A 203 -7.90 0.74 -14.79
C ILE A 203 -6.90 1.43 -15.72
N ASP A 204 -6.71 2.75 -15.57
CA ASP A 204 -5.75 3.51 -16.37
C ASP A 204 -4.34 2.98 -16.24
N THR A 205 -3.91 2.68 -15.02
CA THR A 205 -2.55 2.21 -14.76
C THR A 205 -2.31 0.79 -15.26
N LEU A 206 -3.27 -0.13 -15.07
CA LEU A 206 -3.19 -1.50 -15.62
C LEU A 206 -3.11 -1.48 -17.14
N LYS A 207 -4.03 -0.76 -17.79
CA LYS A 207 -4.05 -0.65 -19.25
C LYS A 207 -2.72 -0.13 -19.78
N ARG A 208 -2.21 0.98 -19.23
CA ARG A 208 -0.94 1.56 -19.67
C ARG A 208 0.24 0.64 -19.36
N HIS A 209 0.20 -0.10 -18.24
CA HIS A 209 1.23 -1.06 -17.94
C HIS A 209 1.32 -2.15 -19.02
N PHE A 210 0.20 -2.72 -19.42
CA PHE A 210 0.15 -3.72 -20.49
C PHE A 210 0.56 -3.14 -21.85
N GLU A 211 0.09 -1.94 -22.21
CA GLU A 211 0.48 -1.26 -23.45
C GLU A 211 1.99 -0.94 -23.49
N ASP A 212 2.54 -0.38 -22.40
CA ASP A 212 3.95 0.00 -22.33
C ASP A 212 4.90 -1.21 -22.32
N THR A 213 4.45 -2.35 -21.76
CA THR A 213 5.30 -3.56 -21.61
C THR A 213 5.09 -4.60 -22.71
N GLY A 214 3.99 -4.52 -23.46
CA GLY A 214 3.58 -5.56 -24.41
C GLY A 214 3.15 -6.86 -23.73
N ARG A 215 2.82 -6.83 -22.45
CA ARG A 215 2.38 -7.98 -21.64
C ARG A 215 0.87 -8.01 -21.53
N ASP A 216 0.36 -9.16 -21.15
CA ASP A 216 -1.05 -9.39 -20.84
C ASP A 216 -1.26 -9.91 -19.40
N THR A 217 -2.49 -10.28 -19.09
CA THR A 217 -2.88 -10.77 -17.78
C THR A 217 -2.22 -12.12 -17.44
N ASP A 218 -1.94 -12.95 -18.44
CA ASP A 218 -1.39 -14.30 -18.25
C ASP A 218 0.13 -14.30 -17.98
N TYR A 219 0.78 -13.15 -18.21
CA TYR A 219 2.19 -12.98 -17.86
C TYR A 219 2.43 -13.05 -16.34
N TYR A 220 1.44 -12.66 -15.54
CA TYR A 220 1.53 -12.58 -14.08
C TYR A 220 0.83 -13.77 -13.40
N ASP A 221 1.49 -14.37 -12.41
CA ASP A 221 0.85 -15.35 -11.52
C ASP A 221 -0.18 -14.67 -10.60
N LEU A 222 0.04 -13.39 -10.28
CA LEU A 222 -0.87 -12.59 -9.48
C LEU A 222 -0.83 -11.12 -9.93
N ILE A 223 -2.00 -10.56 -10.20
CA ILE A 223 -2.26 -9.13 -10.31
C ILE A 223 -3.04 -8.74 -9.06
N ILE A 224 -2.52 -7.79 -8.26
CA ILE A 224 -3.13 -7.45 -6.99
C ILE A 224 -3.27 -5.95 -6.83
N THR A 225 -4.50 -5.49 -6.59
CA THR A 225 -4.81 -4.09 -6.26
C THR A 225 -4.72 -3.83 -4.76
N GLY A 226 -4.55 -2.57 -4.40
CA GLY A 226 -4.24 -2.16 -3.02
C GLY A 226 -5.40 -2.26 -2.05
N ASP A 227 -6.47 -1.53 -2.32
CA ASP A 227 -7.54 -1.33 -1.34
C ASP A 227 -8.86 -0.85 -1.98
N LEU A 228 -9.18 -1.45 -3.12
CA LEU A 228 -10.44 -1.18 -3.83
C LEU A 228 -11.67 -1.78 -3.12
N GLY A 229 -11.44 -2.79 -2.27
CA GLY A 229 -12.50 -3.55 -1.64
C GLY A 229 -13.32 -4.37 -2.64
N ILE A 230 -14.40 -4.98 -2.16
CA ILE A 230 -15.23 -5.89 -3.00
C ILE A 230 -15.84 -5.17 -4.21
N TYR A 231 -16.34 -3.96 -4.04
CA TYR A 231 -17.02 -3.24 -5.13
C TYR A 231 -16.04 -2.66 -6.15
N GLY A 232 -14.99 -1.98 -5.71
CA GLY A 232 -13.99 -1.41 -6.62
C GLY A 232 -13.22 -2.48 -7.39
N LYS A 233 -12.95 -3.64 -6.77
CA LYS A 233 -12.35 -4.80 -7.42
C LYS A 233 -13.20 -5.28 -8.60
N GLU A 234 -14.51 -5.43 -8.42
CA GLU A 234 -15.42 -5.88 -9.48
C GLU A 234 -15.56 -4.79 -10.57
N ILE A 235 -15.63 -3.50 -10.22
CA ILE A 235 -15.64 -2.41 -11.19
C ILE A 235 -14.41 -2.50 -12.13
N VAL A 236 -13.21 -2.72 -11.57
CA VAL A 236 -11.99 -2.86 -12.39
C VAL A 236 -12.09 -4.07 -13.31
N ARG A 237 -12.53 -5.23 -12.80
CA ARG A 237 -12.68 -6.45 -13.58
C ARG A 237 -13.64 -6.27 -14.75
N ASP A 238 -14.84 -5.78 -14.46
CA ASP A 238 -15.91 -5.65 -15.44
C ASP A 238 -15.58 -4.57 -16.47
N TYR A 239 -15.08 -3.42 -16.05
CA TYR A 239 -14.76 -2.33 -16.98
C TYR A 239 -13.62 -2.70 -17.93
N LEU A 240 -12.55 -3.31 -17.44
CA LEU A 240 -11.44 -3.77 -18.28
C LEU A 240 -11.91 -4.79 -19.33
N LYS A 241 -12.79 -5.71 -18.93
CA LYS A 241 -13.35 -6.71 -19.84
C LYS A 241 -14.27 -6.08 -20.89
N GLU A 242 -15.26 -5.27 -20.47
CA GLU A 242 -16.32 -4.78 -21.36
C GLU A 242 -15.85 -3.61 -22.26
N VAL A 243 -14.89 -2.80 -21.80
CA VAL A 243 -14.45 -1.58 -22.53
C VAL A 243 -13.11 -1.78 -23.24
N HIS A 244 -12.21 -2.60 -22.68
CA HIS A 244 -10.86 -2.75 -23.20
C HIS A 244 -10.51 -4.16 -23.68
N ASP A 245 -11.45 -5.12 -23.58
CA ASP A 245 -11.24 -6.54 -23.90
C ASP A 245 -10.05 -7.17 -23.11
N ILE A 246 -9.79 -6.66 -21.91
CA ILE A 246 -8.76 -7.17 -21.00
C ILE A 246 -9.45 -8.01 -19.92
N LYS A 247 -9.23 -9.32 -19.95
CA LYS A 247 -9.87 -10.25 -19.04
C LYS A 247 -9.00 -10.57 -17.84
N LEU A 248 -9.34 -10.01 -16.68
CA LEU A 248 -8.76 -10.40 -15.39
C LEU A 248 -9.39 -11.73 -14.92
N THR A 249 -8.55 -12.75 -14.71
CA THR A 249 -8.96 -14.11 -14.35
C THR A 249 -8.84 -14.35 -12.83
N ASP A 250 -8.70 -15.59 -12.41
CA ASP A 250 -8.54 -15.98 -11.00
C ASP A 250 -7.20 -15.52 -10.41
N ASN A 251 -6.27 -15.08 -11.26
CA ASN A 251 -5.00 -14.45 -10.85
C ASN A 251 -5.15 -12.97 -10.43
N TYR A 252 -6.36 -12.42 -10.41
CA TYR A 252 -6.62 -11.06 -9.94
C TYR A 252 -7.29 -11.03 -8.57
N ASN A 253 -6.71 -10.26 -7.65
CA ASN A 253 -7.30 -10.05 -6.32
C ASN A 253 -7.04 -8.61 -5.80
N ASP A 254 -7.55 -8.32 -4.60
CA ASP A 254 -7.44 -7.02 -3.93
C ASP A 254 -7.01 -7.22 -2.46
N CYS A 255 -6.02 -6.45 -2.02
CA CYS A 255 -5.48 -6.56 -0.67
C CYS A 255 -6.51 -6.21 0.40
N GLY A 256 -7.38 -5.22 0.15
CA GLY A 256 -8.44 -4.85 1.07
C GLY A 256 -9.44 -5.97 1.33
N VAL A 257 -9.69 -6.81 0.32
CA VAL A 257 -10.54 -8.00 0.44
C VAL A 257 -9.80 -9.14 1.16
N MET A 258 -8.49 -9.29 0.93
CA MET A 258 -7.69 -10.39 1.49
C MET A 258 -7.33 -10.21 2.96
N LEU A 259 -7.21 -8.98 3.43
CA LEU A 259 -6.68 -8.66 4.76
C LEU A 259 -7.64 -9.06 5.89
N TYR A 260 -8.95 -9.03 5.64
CA TYR A 260 -9.99 -9.24 6.64
C TYR A 260 -10.94 -10.39 6.31
N ASP A 261 -11.48 -11.03 7.32
CA ASP A 261 -12.61 -11.96 7.19
C ASP A 261 -13.92 -11.16 7.15
N LEU A 262 -14.34 -10.72 5.96
CA LEU A 262 -15.53 -9.87 5.77
C LEU A 262 -16.85 -10.51 6.24
N LYS A 263 -16.87 -11.82 6.45
CA LYS A 263 -18.04 -12.52 7.01
C LYS A 263 -18.13 -12.38 8.52
N LYS A 264 -16.97 -12.34 9.20
CA LYS A 264 -16.87 -12.25 10.67
C LYS A 264 -16.62 -10.82 11.16
N GLN A 265 -15.84 -10.05 10.44
CA GLN A 265 -15.44 -8.67 10.77
C GLN A 265 -16.33 -7.68 10.01
N LYS A 266 -17.63 -7.69 10.31
CA LYS A 266 -18.67 -6.94 9.57
C LYS A 266 -18.48 -5.43 9.60
N GLU A 267 -17.78 -4.90 10.59
CA GLU A 267 -17.43 -3.49 10.71
C GLU A 267 -16.46 -3.01 9.62
N VAL A 268 -15.74 -3.93 8.99
CA VAL A 268 -14.83 -3.64 7.88
C VAL A 268 -15.58 -3.31 6.58
N LYS A 269 -16.83 -3.81 6.42
CA LYS A 269 -17.69 -3.54 5.28
C LYS A 269 -17.10 -4.03 3.95
N ALA A 270 -16.77 -3.11 3.01
CA ALA A 270 -16.28 -3.47 1.68
C ALA A 270 -14.85 -4.01 1.67
N GLY A 271 -14.07 -3.79 2.72
CA GLY A 271 -12.68 -4.23 2.80
C GLY A 271 -11.77 -3.26 3.53
N GLY A 272 -10.50 -3.60 3.61
CA GLY A 272 -9.47 -2.73 4.16
C GLY A 272 -9.10 -1.58 3.23
N SER A 273 -8.56 -0.51 3.81
CA SER A 273 -8.05 0.68 3.10
C SER A 273 -6.85 1.27 3.83
N GLY A 274 -6.22 2.26 3.23
CA GLY A 274 -5.05 2.95 3.80
C GLY A 274 -3.71 2.45 3.27
N PRO A 275 -2.65 3.27 3.38
CA PRO A 275 -1.33 2.95 2.80
C PRO A 275 -0.76 1.63 3.31
N VAL A 276 -1.08 1.26 4.55
CA VAL A 276 -0.58 0.01 5.12
C VAL A 276 -1.39 -1.22 4.70
N CYS A 277 -2.63 -1.06 4.23
CA CYS A 277 -3.49 -2.18 3.86
C CYS A 277 -2.82 -3.11 2.84
N SER A 278 -2.44 -2.56 1.70
CA SER A 278 -1.76 -3.31 0.64
C SER A 278 -0.38 -3.80 1.07
N ALA A 279 0.36 -2.97 1.79
CA ALA A 279 1.69 -3.31 2.26
C ALA A 279 1.69 -4.48 3.27
N LEU A 280 0.69 -4.56 4.17
CA LEU A 280 0.53 -5.70 5.08
C LEU A 280 0.34 -7.02 4.33
N VAL A 281 -0.46 -7.02 3.27
CA VAL A 281 -0.71 -8.24 2.47
C VAL A 281 0.51 -8.61 1.64
N VAL A 282 1.07 -7.64 0.91
CA VAL A 282 2.18 -7.89 -0.02
C VAL A 282 3.48 -8.21 0.71
N PHE A 283 3.81 -7.51 1.79
CA PHE A 283 5.05 -7.69 2.55
C PHE A 283 5.00 -8.81 3.59
N SER A 284 3.87 -9.49 3.74
CA SER A 284 3.76 -10.70 4.54
C SER A 284 3.46 -11.91 3.66
N TYR A 285 2.20 -12.16 3.36
CA TYR A 285 1.72 -13.35 2.67
C TYR A 285 2.26 -13.49 1.25
N ILE A 286 2.15 -12.45 0.42
CA ILE A 286 2.60 -12.51 -0.97
C ILE A 286 4.13 -12.64 -1.04
N TYR A 287 4.86 -11.87 -0.22
CA TYR A 287 6.31 -11.97 -0.11
C TYR A 287 6.76 -13.38 0.24
N GLN A 288 6.10 -14.05 1.21
CA GLN A 288 6.41 -15.44 1.56
C GLN A 288 6.13 -16.39 0.39
N LEU A 289 4.99 -16.25 -0.32
CA LEU A 289 4.70 -17.09 -1.49
C LEU A 289 5.74 -16.91 -2.61
N MET A 290 6.27 -15.72 -2.80
CA MET A 290 7.34 -15.46 -3.75
C MET A 290 8.67 -16.09 -3.30
N GLN A 291 9.03 -15.98 -2.02
CA GLN A 291 10.22 -16.66 -1.48
C GLN A 291 10.13 -18.19 -1.60
N GLU A 292 8.94 -18.75 -1.42
CA GLU A 292 8.64 -20.17 -1.62
C GLU A 292 8.52 -20.57 -3.10
N LYS A 293 8.69 -19.61 -4.04
CA LYS A 293 8.54 -19.78 -5.51
C LYS A 293 7.15 -20.31 -5.93
N LYS A 294 6.13 -20.11 -5.09
CA LYS A 294 4.72 -20.39 -5.42
C LYS A 294 4.11 -19.31 -6.30
N LEU A 295 4.62 -18.08 -6.20
CA LEU A 295 4.35 -16.98 -7.12
C LEU A 295 5.69 -16.50 -7.67
N LYS A 296 5.80 -16.46 -8.98
CA LYS A 296 7.02 -16.02 -9.67
C LYS A 296 6.94 -14.57 -10.10
N ARG A 297 5.80 -14.15 -10.65
CA ARG A 297 5.60 -12.79 -11.16
C ARG A 297 4.35 -12.18 -10.55
N VAL A 298 4.52 -11.09 -9.84
CA VAL A 298 3.44 -10.38 -9.16
C VAL A 298 3.41 -8.93 -9.67
N LEU A 299 2.26 -8.50 -10.18
CA LEU A 299 2.01 -7.08 -10.47
C LEU A 299 1.22 -6.48 -9.31
N PHE A 300 1.90 -5.64 -8.55
CA PHE A 300 1.31 -4.95 -7.39
C PHE A 300 0.92 -3.52 -7.74
N LEU A 301 -0.38 -3.19 -7.60
CA LEU A 301 -0.94 -1.87 -7.84
C LEU A 301 -1.41 -1.26 -6.52
N ALA A 302 -0.78 -0.18 -6.08
CA ALA A 302 -1.29 0.58 -4.94
C ALA A 302 -2.14 1.76 -5.44
N THR A 303 -3.37 1.79 -4.99
CA THR A 303 -4.38 2.80 -5.31
C THR A 303 -4.44 3.88 -4.23
N GLY A 304 -4.88 5.09 -4.57
CA GLY A 304 -5.01 6.18 -3.62
C GLY A 304 -6.11 7.15 -4.00
N ALA A 305 -7.01 7.42 -3.05
CA ALA A 305 -7.97 8.52 -3.13
C ALA A 305 -7.32 9.78 -2.53
N LEU A 306 -7.12 10.81 -3.34
CA LEU A 306 -6.48 12.06 -2.93
C LEU A 306 -7.51 12.97 -2.27
N PHE A 307 -8.10 12.47 -1.20
CA PHE A 307 -9.20 13.12 -0.50
C PHE A 307 -8.75 14.32 0.32
N SER A 308 -9.38 15.46 0.07
CA SER A 308 -9.25 16.68 0.85
C SER A 308 -10.57 17.04 1.50
N PRO A 309 -10.70 17.01 2.85
CA PRO A 309 -11.93 17.45 3.51
C PRO A 309 -12.35 18.87 3.13
N ILE A 310 -11.38 19.77 2.95
CA ILE A 310 -11.64 21.17 2.57
C ILE A 310 -12.31 21.25 1.20
N LEU A 311 -11.77 20.57 0.18
CA LEU A 311 -12.32 20.59 -1.16
C LEU A 311 -13.65 19.84 -1.24
N PHE A 312 -13.80 18.74 -0.49
CA PHE A 312 -15.07 18.02 -0.38
C PHE A 312 -16.21 18.92 0.13
N TYR A 313 -15.96 19.74 1.17
CA TYR A 313 -16.97 20.70 1.65
C TYR A 313 -17.25 21.81 0.64
N GLN A 314 -16.33 22.06 -0.30
CA GLN A 314 -16.53 22.98 -1.45
C GLN A 314 -17.20 22.30 -2.65
N LYS A 315 -17.61 21.03 -2.51
CA LYS A 315 -18.29 20.22 -3.53
C LYS A 315 -17.41 19.82 -4.73
N GLU A 316 -16.10 19.80 -4.52
CA GLU A 316 -15.17 19.27 -5.51
C GLU A 316 -15.13 17.74 -5.50
N ASN A 317 -14.72 17.15 -6.60
CA ASN A 317 -14.55 15.73 -6.77
C ASN A 317 -13.33 15.18 -5.98
N ILE A 318 -13.28 13.89 -5.79
CA ILE A 318 -12.14 13.22 -5.19
C ILE A 318 -11.27 12.61 -6.30
N ASN A 319 -10.12 13.20 -6.53
CA ASN A 319 -9.14 12.67 -7.46
C ASN A 319 -8.55 11.35 -6.97
N SER A 320 -8.17 10.48 -7.89
CA SER A 320 -7.49 9.23 -7.58
C SER A 320 -6.19 9.05 -8.35
N ILE A 321 -5.32 8.19 -7.84
CA ILE A 321 -4.05 7.82 -8.45
C ILE A 321 -3.77 6.35 -8.20
N CYS A 322 -3.07 5.69 -9.12
CA CYS A 322 -2.61 4.32 -8.94
C CYS A 322 -1.20 4.17 -9.51
N HIS A 323 -0.31 3.56 -8.76
CA HIS A 323 1.01 3.19 -9.23
C HIS A 323 1.15 1.66 -9.24
N ALA A 324 1.88 1.13 -10.22
CA ALA A 324 2.14 -0.30 -10.32
C ALA A 324 3.65 -0.61 -10.24
N ILE A 325 3.98 -1.75 -9.63
CA ILE A 325 5.32 -2.31 -9.59
C ILE A 325 5.28 -3.80 -9.85
N SER A 326 6.16 -4.28 -10.73
CA SER A 326 6.31 -5.69 -11.05
C SER A 326 7.45 -6.29 -10.23
N LEU A 327 7.15 -7.36 -9.51
CA LEU A 327 8.09 -8.13 -8.71
C LEU A 327 8.28 -9.50 -9.35
N GLU A 328 9.53 -9.97 -9.43
CA GLU A 328 9.88 -11.28 -9.99
C GLU A 328 10.76 -12.06 -9.01
N ALA A 329 10.35 -13.30 -8.67
CA ALA A 329 11.14 -14.25 -7.91
C ALA A 329 12.17 -14.92 -8.84
N GLU A 330 13.45 -14.86 -8.45
CA GLU A 330 14.59 -15.43 -9.21
C GLU A 330 14.94 -16.87 -8.79
#